data_6ca49aebf27a85cd8bf7181eed82a97f
#
_entry.id   6ca49aebf27a85cd8bf7181eed82a97f
#
_cell.length_a   1.000
_cell.length_b   1.000
_cell.length_c   1.000
_cell.angle_alpha   90.00
_cell.angle_beta   90.00
_cell.angle_gamma   90.00
#
_symmetry.space_group_name_H-M   'P 1'
#
loop_
_entity.id
_entity.type
_entity.pdbx_description
1 polymer ?
#
loop_
_entity_poly.entity_id
_entity_poly.type
_entity_poly.pdbx_seq_one_letter_code
_entity_poly.pdbx_strand_id
1 'polypeptide(L)'
;MRVLGVDWSGAAAPAAQRRGIWVADAVDGELVSLSSGRTRVETVDYLERSVDADAEALVAMDFSFGFPAWWTTSCGAVDGPGVWDLAADEGERWLQRCAPPFWGRPGKRRPELLPGQSPWRRTEVELREGGLFPKSTFQIGGAGSVGTGSIRGMVALRTLRRRGMAVWPFDQLSPAGPIVVEAYPRWCSGPVVKSRPADRLESLVASWPGVAPHLEHLVEASEDAFDAAITALCLSCHRERPSASTVDEIDRVEGRVWTPTV
;
A
#
# COMPACT_ATOMS: atom_id res chain seq x y z
N MET A 1 18.84 4.20 3.34
CA MET A 1 18.19 3.64 2.13
C MET A 1 17.17 4.64 1.62
N ARG A 2 17.02 4.79 0.30
CA ARG A 2 15.97 5.64 -0.28
C ARG A 2 14.65 4.92 -0.33
N VAL A 3 13.58 5.57 0.14
CA VAL A 3 12.21 5.03 0.13
C VAL A 3 11.24 6.06 -0.43
N LEU A 4 10.46 5.64 -1.42
CA LEU A 4 9.30 6.38 -1.91
C LEU A 4 8.05 5.81 -1.22
N GLY A 5 7.51 6.52 -0.23
CA GLY A 5 6.26 6.18 0.47
C GLY A 5 5.07 6.73 -0.29
N VAL A 6 4.11 5.88 -0.62
CA VAL A 6 2.93 6.26 -1.41
C VAL A 6 1.66 5.96 -0.64
N ASP A 7 0.97 7.00 -0.24
CA ASP A 7 -0.44 6.89 0.16
C ASP A 7 -1.31 6.86 -1.10
N TRP A 8 -2.13 5.82 -1.22
CA TRP A 8 -2.80 5.48 -2.48
C TRP A 8 -4.30 5.72 -2.44
N SER A 9 -4.83 6.37 -3.47
CA SER A 9 -6.26 6.66 -3.55
C SER A 9 -7.02 5.71 -4.48
N GLY A 10 -8.10 5.17 -3.95
CA GLY A 10 -9.11 4.44 -4.69
C GLY A 10 -10.13 5.32 -5.45
N ALA A 11 -9.97 6.65 -5.49
CA ALA A 11 -10.90 7.56 -6.14
C ALA A 11 -11.05 7.30 -7.64
N ALA A 12 -12.27 7.39 -8.19
CA ALA A 12 -12.51 7.23 -9.63
C ALA A 12 -12.12 8.50 -10.41
N ALA A 13 -12.55 9.67 -9.92
CA ALA A 13 -12.35 10.95 -10.60
C ALA A 13 -10.88 11.40 -10.55
N PRO A 14 -10.28 11.84 -11.67
CA PRO A 14 -8.88 12.31 -11.71
C PRO A 14 -8.57 13.42 -10.71
N ALA A 15 -9.48 14.38 -10.52
CA ALA A 15 -9.30 15.45 -9.56
C ALA A 15 -9.24 14.95 -8.10
N ALA A 16 -9.99 13.90 -7.76
CA ALA A 16 -9.93 13.27 -6.44
C ALA A 16 -8.67 12.43 -6.26
N GLN A 17 -8.19 11.76 -7.31
CA GLN A 17 -6.89 11.08 -7.29
C GLN A 17 -5.76 12.05 -7.01
N ARG A 18 -5.73 13.20 -7.68
CA ARG A 18 -4.70 14.24 -7.49
C ARG A 18 -4.66 14.81 -6.08
N ARG A 19 -5.79 14.83 -5.38
CA ARG A 19 -5.84 15.28 -3.99
C ARG A 19 -5.46 14.20 -2.99
N GLY A 20 -5.85 12.95 -3.26
CA GLY A 20 -5.74 11.83 -2.33
C GLY A 20 -4.57 10.89 -2.61
N ILE A 21 -3.71 11.14 -3.62
CA ILE A 21 -2.47 10.38 -3.79
C ILE A 21 -1.31 11.28 -3.38
N TRP A 22 -0.57 10.81 -2.38
CA TRP A 22 0.63 11.48 -1.90
C TRP A 22 1.86 10.61 -2.09
N VAL A 23 2.97 11.23 -2.43
CA VAL A 23 4.27 10.58 -2.53
C VAL A 23 5.27 11.35 -1.69
N ALA A 24 5.90 10.62 -0.77
CA ALA A 24 7.01 11.08 0.04
C ALA A 24 8.30 10.41 -0.46
N ASP A 25 9.38 11.17 -0.52
CA ASP A 25 10.73 10.68 -0.80
C ASP A 25 11.59 10.88 0.44
N ALA A 26 12.10 9.81 1.01
CA ALA A 26 12.98 9.85 2.17
C ALA A 26 14.27 9.07 1.91
N VAL A 27 15.37 9.59 2.43
CA VAL A 27 16.70 8.98 2.33
C VAL A 27 17.30 8.92 3.73
N ASP A 28 17.60 7.72 4.21
CA ASP A 28 18.28 7.49 5.49
C ASP A 28 17.63 8.22 6.69
N GLY A 29 16.28 8.28 6.72
CA GLY A 29 15.52 8.94 7.78
C GLY A 29 15.30 10.44 7.57
N GLU A 30 15.74 11.02 6.46
CA GLU A 30 15.49 12.41 6.10
C GLU A 30 14.40 12.51 5.03
N LEU A 31 13.36 13.30 5.28
CA LEU A 31 12.31 13.58 4.30
C LEU A 31 12.78 14.62 3.29
N VAL A 32 13.00 14.18 2.06
CA VAL A 32 13.52 15.02 0.97
C VAL A 32 12.39 15.77 0.26
N SER A 33 11.27 15.10 0.03
CA SER A 33 10.09 15.72 -0.60
C SER A 33 8.79 15.04 -0.19
N LEU A 34 7.69 15.80 -0.27
CA LEU A 34 6.33 15.33 -0.02
C LEU A 34 5.39 16.08 -0.97
N SER A 35 4.66 15.36 -1.81
CA SER A 35 3.84 16.01 -2.83
C SER A 35 2.64 15.16 -3.26
N SER A 36 1.56 15.83 -3.62
CA SER A 36 0.38 15.27 -4.28
C SER A 36 0.23 15.82 -5.71
N GLY A 37 -0.97 15.78 -6.27
CA GLY A 37 -1.28 16.41 -7.56
C GLY A 37 -1.20 15.47 -8.76
N ARG A 38 -1.00 14.17 -8.54
CA ARG A 38 -0.90 13.16 -9.60
C ARG A 38 -2.13 12.25 -9.64
N THR A 39 -2.53 11.84 -10.82
CA THR A 39 -3.40 10.67 -11.02
C THR A 39 -2.60 9.39 -10.80
N ARG A 40 -3.27 8.24 -10.71
CA ARG A 40 -2.61 6.93 -10.59
C ARG A 40 -1.60 6.67 -11.73
N VAL A 41 -1.97 7.02 -12.96
CA VAL A 41 -1.07 6.85 -14.12
C VAL A 41 0.15 7.74 -13.98
N GLU A 42 -0.05 9.02 -13.69
CA GLU A 42 1.03 9.98 -13.48
C GLU A 42 1.92 9.63 -12.27
N THR A 43 1.33 8.98 -11.25
CA THR A 43 2.10 8.48 -10.10
C THR A 43 3.00 7.31 -10.51
N VAL A 44 2.49 6.36 -11.28
CA VAL A 44 3.31 5.25 -11.82
C VAL A 44 4.47 5.78 -12.66
N ASP A 45 4.21 6.74 -13.55
CA ASP A 45 5.23 7.37 -14.38
C ASP A 45 6.27 8.17 -13.55
N TYR A 46 5.81 8.79 -12.46
CA TYR A 46 6.69 9.49 -11.52
C TYR A 46 7.60 8.52 -10.76
N LEU A 47 7.03 7.44 -10.24
CA LEU A 47 7.79 6.40 -9.51
C LEU A 47 8.87 5.79 -10.39
N GLU A 48 8.55 5.42 -11.63
CA GLU A 48 9.51 4.88 -12.59
C GLU A 48 10.71 5.83 -12.78
N ARG A 49 10.45 7.08 -13.11
CA ARG A 49 11.51 8.07 -13.29
C ARG A 49 12.33 8.35 -12.03
N SER A 50 11.70 8.24 -10.86
CA SER A 50 12.36 8.47 -9.57
C SER A 50 13.32 7.36 -9.20
N VAL A 51 12.99 6.10 -9.55
CA VAL A 51 13.84 4.95 -9.22
C VAL A 51 14.93 4.67 -10.26
N ASP A 52 14.77 5.15 -11.52
CA ASP A 52 15.84 5.08 -12.54
C ASP A 52 17.12 5.80 -12.09
N ALA A 53 16.99 6.77 -11.16
CA ALA A 53 18.14 7.49 -10.60
C ALA A 53 18.82 6.73 -9.43
N ASP A 54 18.19 5.70 -8.87
CA ASP A 54 18.67 4.93 -7.72
C ASP A 54 18.20 3.48 -7.80
N ALA A 55 19.10 2.61 -8.21
CA ALA A 55 18.82 1.17 -8.37
C ALA A 55 18.43 0.44 -7.08
N GLU A 56 18.70 1.02 -5.91
CA GLU A 56 18.40 0.41 -4.61
C GLU A 56 17.14 0.98 -3.94
N ALA A 57 16.37 1.81 -4.64
CA ALA A 57 15.18 2.44 -4.08
C ALA A 57 14.08 1.42 -3.74
N LEU A 58 13.39 1.68 -2.63
CA LEU A 58 12.20 0.96 -2.21
C LEU A 58 10.95 1.83 -2.51
N VAL A 59 9.93 1.26 -3.13
CA VAL A 59 8.62 1.90 -3.32
C VAL A 59 7.62 1.22 -2.41
N ALA A 60 7.20 1.90 -1.34
CA ALA A 60 6.29 1.40 -0.33
C ALA A 60 4.88 1.96 -0.57
N MET A 61 3.91 1.09 -0.92
CA MET A 61 2.57 1.49 -1.31
C MET A 61 1.52 1.04 -0.29
N ASP A 62 0.68 1.97 0.18
CA ASP A 62 -0.39 1.70 1.16
C ASP A 62 -1.66 1.21 0.47
N PHE A 63 -1.64 -0.02 0.03
CA PHE A 63 -2.84 -0.79 -0.34
C PHE A 63 -2.51 -2.28 -0.39
N SER A 64 -3.53 -3.14 -0.29
CA SER A 64 -3.33 -4.59 -0.33
C SER A 64 -2.98 -5.09 -1.72
N PHE A 65 -1.88 -5.84 -1.86
CA PHE A 65 -1.36 -6.32 -3.14
C PHE A 65 -2.07 -7.57 -3.67
N GLY A 66 -2.89 -8.22 -2.85
CA GLY A 66 -3.64 -9.41 -3.24
C GLY A 66 -4.90 -9.63 -2.42
N PHE A 67 -5.47 -10.80 -2.56
CA PHE A 67 -6.65 -11.28 -1.87
C PHE A 67 -6.36 -12.58 -1.12
N PRO A 68 -7.23 -13.01 -0.19
CA PRO A 68 -7.12 -14.34 0.42
C PRO A 68 -7.01 -15.46 -0.62
N ALA A 69 -6.12 -16.42 -0.39
CA ALA A 69 -5.77 -17.47 -1.35
C ALA A 69 -6.99 -18.24 -1.89
N TRP A 70 -7.97 -18.53 -1.03
CA TRP A 70 -9.20 -19.21 -1.45
C TRP A 70 -9.95 -18.46 -2.56
N TRP A 71 -9.98 -17.13 -2.50
CA TRP A 71 -10.66 -16.31 -3.51
C TRP A 71 -9.82 -16.19 -4.78
N THR A 72 -8.51 -15.97 -4.65
CA THR A 72 -7.55 -15.97 -5.76
C THR A 72 -7.71 -17.24 -6.60
N THR A 73 -7.69 -18.41 -5.95
CA THR A 73 -7.90 -19.70 -6.63
C THR A 73 -9.29 -19.83 -7.24
N SER A 74 -10.35 -19.37 -6.55
CA SER A 74 -11.73 -19.44 -7.06
C SER A 74 -11.95 -18.59 -8.32
N CYS A 75 -11.15 -17.55 -8.52
CA CYS A 75 -11.15 -16.73 -9.74
C CYS A 75 -10.29 -17.31 -10.87
N GLY A 76 -9.64 -18.46 -10.64
CA GLY A 76 -8.76 -19.11 -11.62
C GLY A 76 -7.35 -18.52 -11.70
N ALA A 77 -6.97 -17.64 -10.77
CA ALA A 77 -5.61 -17.16 -10.65
C ALA A 77 -4.76 -18.10 -9.80
N VAL A 78 -3.49 -18.22 -10.12
CA VAL A 78 -2.54 -19.08 -9.38
C VAL A 78 -1.71 -18.29 -8.36
N ASP A 79 -1.61 -16.97 -8.54
CA ASP A 79 -0.79 -16.07 -7.73
C ASP A 79 -1.35 -14.63 -7.75
N GLY A 80 -0.70 -13.74 -7.00
CA GLY A 80 -1.07 -12.32 -6.98
C GLY A 80 -0.99 -11.63 -8.34
N PRO A 81 0.08 -11.77 -9.12
CA PRO A 81 0.15 -11.25 -10.49
C PRO A 81 -1.00 -11.67 -11.40
N GLY A 82 -1.46 -12.92 -11.31
CA GLY A 82 -2.66 -13.39 -12.01
C GLY A 82 -3.92 -12.63 -11.59
N VAL A 83 -4.04 -12.31 -10.30
CA VAL A 83 -5.14 -11.47 -9.81
C VAL A 83 -5.04 -10.04 -10.34
N TRP A 84 -3.83 -9.48 -10.54
CA TRP A 84 -3.68 -8.14 -11.11
C TRP A 84 -4.11 -8.06 -12.57
N ASP A 85 -3.89 -9.14 -13.34
CA ASP A 85 -4.42 -9.24 -14.70
C ASP A 85 -5.95 -9.26 -14.67
N LEU A 86 -6.56 -10.07 -13.80
CA LEU A 86 -8.01 -10.08 -13.61
C LEU A 86 -8.55 -8.73 -13.12
N ALA A 87 -7.85 -8.05 -12.21
CA ALA A 87 -8.26 -6.73 -11.73
C ALA A 87 -8.22 -5.66 -12.83
N ALA A 88 -7.29 -5.77 -13.77
CA ALA A 88 -7.24 -4.87 -14.93
C ALA A 88 -8.44 -5.06 -15.87
N ASP A 89 -8.93 -6.28 -16.02
CA ASP A 89 -10.03 -6.61 -16.93
C ASP A 89 -11.40 -6.48 -16.24
N GLU A 90 -11.52 -6.90 -14.98
CA GLU A 90 -12.78 -7.07 -14.27
C GLU A 90 -12.93 -6.17 -13.02
N GLY A 91 -11.87 -5.51 -12.57
CA GLY A 91 -11.84 -4.80 -11.27
C GLY A 91 -12.93 -3.75 -11.12
N GLU A 92 -13.19 -2.94 -12.15
CA GLU A 92 -14.27 -1.94 -12.10
C GLU A 92 -15.66 -2.62 -12.04
N ARG A 93 -15.83 -3.80 -12.64
CA ARG A 93 -17.05 -4.60 -12.54
C ARG A 93 -17.23 -5.16 -11.13
N TRP A 94 -16.16 -5.62 -10.46
CA TRP A 94 -16.22 -6.03 -9.05
C TRP A 94 -16.67 -4.88 -8.17
N LEU A 95 -16.07 -3.69 -8.35
CA LEU A 95 -16.42 -2.48 -7.60
C LEU A 95 -17.87 -2.05 -7.84
N GLN A 96 -18.36 -2.15 -9.07
CA GLN A 96 -19.72 -1.76 -9.42
C GLN A 96 -20.76 -2.73 -8.85
N ARG A 97 -20.54 -4.04 -9.02
CA ARG A 97 -21.49 -5.08 -8.59
C ARG A 97 -21.53 -5.27 -7.10
N CYS A 98 -20.38 -5.14 -6.43
CA CYS A 98 -20.22 -5.46 -5.00
C CYS A 98 -20.94 -6.78 -4.64
N ALA A 99 -20.71 -7.81 -5.46
CA ALA A 99 -21.21 -9.15 -5.19
C ALA A 99 -20.32 -9.84 -4.15
N PRO A 100 -20.83 -10.76 -3.32
CA PRO A 100 -19.99 -11.53 -2.41
C PRO A 100 -18.75 -12.11 -3.12
N PRO A 101 -17.57 -12.04 -2.50
CA PRO A 101 -17.31 -11.69 -1.09
C PRO A 101 -17.15 -10.20 -0.80
N PHE A 102 -17.35 -9.30 -1.78
CA PHE A 102 -17.21 -7.85 -1.57
C PHE A 102 -18.38 -7.25 -0.80
N TRP A 103 -18.08 -6.24 0.04
CA TRP A 103 -19.08 -5.52 0.84
C TRP A 103 -18.72 -4.04 1.05
N GLY A 104 -19.62 -3.31 1.74
CA GLY A 104 -19.41 -1.93 2.20
C GLY A 104 -20.09 -0.88 1.33
N ARG A 105 -20.65 -1.23 0.18
CA ARG A 105 -21.53 -0.34 -0.58
C ARG A 105 -22.91 -0.24 0.11
N PRO A 106 -23.70 0.81 -0.13
CA PRO A 106 -25.05 0.92 0.41
C PRO A 106 -25.87 -0.36 0.18
N GLY A 107 -26.45 -0.90 1.25
CA GLY A 107 -27.20 -2.16 1.22
C GLY A 107 -26.37 -3.45 1.08
N LYS A 108 -25.06 -3.35 0.96
CA LYS A 108 -24.15 -4.50 0.85
C LYS A 108 -23.39 -4.72 2.15
N ARG A 109 -23.95 -5.56 3.02
CA ARG A 109 -23.32 -5.96 4.28
C ARG A 109 -22.24 -7.02 4.02
N ARG A 110 -21.35 -7.19 5.01
CA ARG A 110 -20.35 -8.27 4.98
C ARG A 110 -21.09 -9.61 4.85
N PRO A 111 -20.78 -10.42 3.83
CA PRO A 111 -21.41 -11.72 3.64
C PRO A 111 -20.90 -12.74 4.66
N GLU A 112 -21.70 -13.76 4.93
CA GLU A 112 -21.20 -14.99 5.52
C GLU A 112 -20.36 -15.72 4.48
N LEU A 113 -19.20 -16.22 4.93
CA LEU A 113 -18.28 -17.00 4.11
C LEU A 113 -18.45 -18.47 4.44
N LEU A 114 -18.06 -19.34 3.54
CA LEU A 114 -18.08 -20.78 3.76
C LEU A 114 -17.07 -21.19 4.85
N PRO A 115 -17.28 -22.33 5.53
CA PRO A 115 -16.30 -22.86 6.47
C PRO A 115 -14.91 -22.97 5.82
N GLY A 116 -13.89 -22.50 6.53
CA GLY A 116 -12.51 -22.46 6.04
C GLY A 116 -12.15 -21.22 5.20
N GLN A 117 -13.11 -20.39 4.84
CA GLN A 117 -12.84 -19.13 4.15
C GLN A 117 -12.68 -17.99 5.14
N SER A 118 -11.61 -17.21 4.99
CA SER A 118 -11.36 -15.98 5.76
C SER A 118 -11.52 -14.75 4.88
N PRO A 119 -12.06 -13.63 5.37
CA PRO A 119 -12.03 -12.36 4.65
C PRO A 119 -10.66 -11.67 4.74
N TRP A 120 -9.75 -12.24 5.52
CA TRP A 120 -8.42 -11.72 5.81
C TRP A 120 -7.38 -12.58 5.12
N ARG A 121 -6.36 -11.95 4.53
CA ARG A 121 -5.12 -12.60 4.14
C ARG A 121 -4.32 -12.97 5.39
N ARG A 122 -3.37 -13.87 5.26
CA ARG A 122 -2.50 -14.27 6.37
C ARG A 122 -1.80 -13.07 7.01
N THR A 123 -1.21 -12.19 6.21
CA THR A 123 -0.54 -10.99 6.72
C THR A 123 -1.45 -10.08 7.57
N GLU A 124 -2.72 -9.97 7.22
CA GLU A 124 -3.69 -9.20 8.00
C GLU A 124 -4.06 -9.90 9.33
N VAL A 125 -4.05 -11.23 9.34
CA VAL A 125 -4.24 -12.03 10.58
C VAL A 125 -3.04 -11.83 11.50
N GLU A 126 -1.81 -11.96 10.99
CA GLU A 126 -0.56 -11.76 11.74
C GLU A 126 -0.49 -10.35 12.33
N LEU A 127 -0.81 -9.31 11.55
CA LEU A 127 -0.85 -7.94 12.05
C LEU A 127 -1.90 -7.75 13.16
N ARG A 128 -3.04 -8.44 13.09
CA ARG A 128 -4.09 -8.40 14.13
C ARG A 128 -3.64 -9.07 15.42
N GLU A 129 -2.92 -10.17 15.33
CA GLU A 129 -2.30 -10.84 16.48
C GLU A 129 -1.26 -9.92 17.14
N GLY A 130 -0.57 -9.09 16.34
CA GLY A 130 0.32 -8.02 16.80
C GLY A 130 -0.38 -6.75 17.31
N GLY A 131 -1.73 -6.74 17.40
CA GLY A 131 -2.50 -5.60 17.93
C GLY A 131 -2.82 -4.51 16.92
N LEU A 132 -2.55 -4.72 15.64
CA LEU A 132 -2.93 -3.84 14.54
C LEU A 132 -4.24 -4.33 13.89
N PHE A 133 -5.01 -3.45 13.28
CA PHE A 133 -6.34 -3.80 12.78
C PHE A 133 -6.55 -3.39 11.31
N PRO A 134 -5.78 -3.97 10.37
CA PRO A 134 -5.98 -3.72 8.94
C PRO A 134 -7.39 -4.12 8.51
N LYS A 135 -7.89 -3.46 7.47
CA LYS A 135 -9.17 -3.78 6.86
C LYS A 135 -8.99 -4.84 5.78
N SER A 136 -10.06 -5.58 5.52
CA SER A 136 -10.06 -6.59 4.46
C SER A 136 -10.08 -5.96 3.07
N THR A 137 -9.35 -6.56 2.13
CA THR A 137 -9.37 -6.18 0.70
C THR A 137 -10.77 -6.33 0.08
N PHE A 138 -11.64 -7.16 0.64
CA PHE A 138 -13.04 -7.27 0.17
C PHE A 138 -13.93 -6.10 0.62
N GLN A 139 -13.49 -5.26 1.58
CA GLN A 139 -14.24 -4.07 1.98
C GLN A 139 -14.01 -2.95 0.97
N ILE A 140 -14.95 -2.78 0.02
CA ILE A 140 -14.85 -1.80 -1.08
C ILE A 140 -15.69 -0.53 -0.86
N GLY A 141 -16.21 -0.34 0.36
CA GLY A 141 -16.96 0.87 0.74
C GLY A 141 -17.08 1.00 2.25
N GLY A 142 -17.56 2.17 2.68
CA GLY A 142 -17.63 2.55 4.09
C GLY A 142 -16.31 3.11 4.61
N ALA A 143 -16.33 3.55 5.89
CA ALA A 143 -15.18 4.18 6.52
C ALA A 143 -13.98 3.23 6.60
N GLY A 144 -12.81 3.70 6.19
CA GLY A 144 -11.55 2.95 6.22
C GLY A 144 -11.51 1.76 5.25
N SER A 145 -12.35 1.75 4.19
CA SER A 145 -12.30 0.69 3.19
C SER A 145 -11.01 0.78 2.36
N VAL A 146 -10.29 -0.33 2.25
CA VAL A 146 -9.04 -0.42 1.45
C VAL A 146 -9.28 -1.06 0.08
N GLY A 147 -10.33 -1.89 -0.07
CA GLY A 147 -10.51 -2.73 -1.25
C GLY A 147 -10.63 -1.97 -2.57
N THR A 148 -11.27 -0.80 -2.59
CA THR A 148 -11.35 0.01 -3.81
C THR A 148 -9.97 0.55 -4.21
N GLY A 149 -9.17 0.98 -3.25
CA GLY A 149 -7.77 1.37 -3.46
C GLY A 149 -6.94 0.21 -3.96
N SER A 150 -7.07 -0.95 -3.34
CA SER A 150 -6.31 -2.16 -3.67
C SER A 150 -6.61 -2.68 -5.08
N ILE A 151 -7.89 -2.83 -5.46
CA ILE A 151 -8.27 -3.29 -6.81
C ILE A 151 -7.70 -2.36 -7.89
N ARG A 152 -7.78 -1.04 -7.71
CA ARG A 152 -7.21 -0.07 -8.63
C ARG A 152 -5.69 0.03 -8.55
N GLY A 153 -5.11 -0.27 -7.38
CA GLY A 153 -3.67 -0.35 -7.15
C GLY A 153 -3.04 -1.57 -7.82
N MET A 154 -3.71 -2.71 -7.86
CA MET A 154 -3.26 -3.91 -8.56
C MET A 154 -2.97 -3.66 -10.04
N VAL A 155 -3.74 -2.77 -10.70
CA VAL A 155 -3.48 -2.34 -12.07
C VAL A 155 -2.16 -1.54 -12.17
N ALA A 156 -1.85 -0.75 -11.15
CA ALA A 156 -0.57 -0.04 -11.07
C ALA A 156 0.59 -1.01 -10.83
N LEU A 157 0.44 -2.00 -9.93
CA LEU A 157 1.47 -3.04 -9.70
C LEU A 157 1.79 -3.81 -11.00
N ARG A 158 0.75 -4.22 -11.72
CA ARG A 158 0.91 -4.85 -13.05
C ARG A 158 1.73 -3.99 -13.99
N THR A 159 1.52 -2.69 -14.00
CA THR A 159 2.24 -1.75 -14.84
C THR A 159 3.68 -1.58 -14.39
N LEU A 160 3.93 -1.37 -13.11
CA LEU A 160 5.28 -1.23 -12.53
C LEU A 160 6.11 -2.48 -12.80
N ARG A 161 5.52 -3.68 -12.59
CA ARG A 161 6.17 -4.96 -12.88
C ARG A 161 6.56 -5.10 -14.36
N ARG A 162 5.67 -4.72 -15.28
CA ARG A 162 5.94 -4.74 -16.74
C ARG A 162 7.03 -3.76 -17.15
N ARG A 163 7.26 -2.73 -16.35
CA ARG A 163 8.32 -1.73 -16.52
C ARG A 163 9.63 -2.13 -15.82
N GLY A 164 9.71 -3.35 -15.28
CA GLY A 164 10.93 -3.94 -14.73
C GLY A 164 11.16 -3.75 -13.23
N MET A 165 10.20 -3.20 -12.48
CA MET A 165 10.28 -3.17 -11.03
C MET A 165 9.88 -4.52 -10.44
N ALA A 166 10.69 -5.07 -9.54
CA ALA A 166 10.33 -6.27 -8.80
C ALA A 166 9.28 -5.93 -7.74
N VAL A 167 8.19 -6.72 -7.68
CA VAL A 167 7.14 -6.56 -6.67
C VAL A 167 7.25 -7.70 -5.66
N TRP A 168 7.68 -7.37 -4.45
CA TRP A 168 7.76 -8.34 -3.37
C TRP A 168 6.37 -8.60 -2.75
N PRO A 169 6.00 -9.83 -2.40
CA PRO A 169 6.80 -11.06 -2.36
C PRO A 169 6.70 -11.93 -3.64
N PHE A 170 6.16 -11.42 -4.74
CA PHE A 170 5.77 -12.19 -5.93
C PHE A 170 6.94 -12.45 -6.88
N ASP A 171 7.89 -11.53 -6.96
CA ASP A 171 8.99 -11.61 -7.92
C ASP A 171 10.31 -12.05 -7.28
N GLN A 172 11.20 -12.59 -8.10
CA GLN A 172 12.59 -12.76 -7.71
C GLN A 172 13.26 -11.39 -7.60
N LEU A 173 13.96 -11.20 -6.50
CA LEU A 173 14.63 -9.93 -6.22
C LEU A 173 16.06 -9.95 -6.79
N SER A 174 16.42 -8.89 -7.51
CA SER A 174 17.81 -8.62 -7.85
C SER A 174 18.54 -8.01 -6.64
N PRO A 175 19.83 -8.31 -6.45
CA PRO A 175 20.64 -7.66 -5.41
C PRO A 175 20.66 -6.13 -5.54
N ALA A 176 20.62 -5.62 -6.78
CA ALA A 176 20.51 -4.19 -7.10
C ALA A 176 19.31 -4.00 -8.02
N GLY A 177 18.33 -3.23 -7.60
CA GLY A 177 17.14 -2.92 -8.38
C GLY A 177 16.03 -2.38 -7.50
N PRO A 178 15.13 -1.56 -8.05
CA PRO A 178 14.00 -1.02 -7.29
C PRO A 178 13.03 -2.14 -6.93
N ILE A 179 12.54 -2.10 -5.70
CA ILE A 179 11.58 -3.07 -5.17
C ILE A 179 10.30 -2.32 -4.76
N VAL A 180 9.15 -2.85 -5.19
CA VAL A 180 7.84 -2.39 -4.73
C VAL A 180 7.38 -3.30 -3.60
N VAL A 181 6.94 -2.71 -2.48
CA VAL A 181 6.41 -3.44 -1.31
C VAL A 181 5.07 -2.90 -0.89
N GLU A 182 4.25 -3.78 -0.33
CA GLU A 182 3.04 -3.39 0.39
C GLU A 182 3.43 -2.82 1.75
N ALA A 183 2.97 -1.61 2.04
CA ALA A 183 3.16 -0.95 3.34
C ALA A 183 1.84 -0.84 4.10
N TYR A 184 1.96 -0.69 5.41
CA TYR A 184 0.85 -0.40 6.30
C TYR A 184 1.25 0.76 7.22
N PRO A 185 0.87 2.01 6.91
CA PRO A 185 1.34 3.21 7.62
C PRO A 185 1.11 3.16 9.14
N ARG A 186 0.09 2.43 9.59
CA ARG A 186 -0.19 2.25 11.02
C ARG A 186 0.92 1.49 11.75
N TRP A 187 1.64 0.61 11.06
CA TRP A 187 2.81 -0.07 11.61
C TRP A 187 3.93 0.94 11.89
N CYS A 188 4.10 1.93 11.01
CA CYS A 188 5.10 2.98 11.15
C CYS A 188 4.70 4.05 12.18
N SER A 189 3.44 4.48 12.19
CA SER A 189 2.97 5.60 13.02
C SER A 189 2.65 5.21 14.46
N GLY A 190 2.43 3.93 14.75
CA GLY A 190 1.91 3.54 16.06
C GLY A 190 0.52 4.14 16.36
N PRO A 191 0.16 4.38 17.64
CA PRO A 191 -1.19 4.72 18.07
C PRO A 191 -1.54 6.23 17.93
N VAL A 192 -1.14 6.87 16.82
CA VAL A 192 -1.44 8.29 16.55
C VAL A 192 -2.91 8.47 16.15
N VAL A 193 -3.57 9.52 16.64
CA VAL A 193 -4.92 9.91 16.21
C VAL A 193 -4.82 10.77 14.94
N LYS A 194 -4.75 10.12 13.79
CA LYS A 194 -4.48 10.77 12.49
C LYS A 194 -5.50 11.87 12.11
N SER A 195 -6.74 11.82 12.60
CA SER A 195 -7.75 12.85 12.34
C SER A 195 -7.47 14.19 13.05
N ARG A 196 -6.49 14.23 13.96
CA ARG A 196 -6.08 15.44 14.66
C ARG A 196 -4.78 15.98 14.05
N PRO A 197 -4.80 17.19 13.45
CA PRO A 197 -3.60 17.81 12.88
C PRO A 197 -2.43 17.89 13.85
N ALA A 198 -2.70 18.35 15.09
CA ALA A 198 -1.68 18.47 16.12
C ALA A 198 -1.01 17.12 16.47
N ASP A 199 -1.80 16.05 16.61
CA ASP A 199 -1.27 14.72 16.95
C ASP A 199 -0.35 14.18 15.82
N ARG A 200 -0.67 14.46 14.55
CA ARG A 200 0.18 14.10 13.40
C ARG A 200 1.51 14.85 13.46
N LEU A 201 1.46 16.17 13.64
CA LEU A 201 2.64 17.02 13.71
C LEU A 201 3.53 16.65 14.91
N GLU A 202 2.93 16.49 16.10
CA GLU A 202 3.66 16.07 17.30
C GLU A 202 4.37 14.74 17.10
N SER A 203 3.67 13.75 16.54
CA SER A 203 4.27 12.44 16.24
C SER A 203 5.43 12.52 15.25
N LEU A 204 5.28 13.32 14.19
CA LEU A 204 6.33 13.51 13.18
C LEU A 204 7.56 14.15 13.82
N VAL A 205 7.40 15.30 14.49
CA VAL A 205 8.52 16.08 15.07
C VAL A 205 9.23 15.31 16.20
N ALA A 206 8.47 14.56 17.01
CA ALA A 206 9.04 13.75 18.07
C ALA A 206 9.95 12.63 17.54
N SER A 207 9.60 12.02 16.41
CA SER A 207 10.35 10.92 15.81
C SER A 207 11.41 11.38 14.80
N TRP A 208 11.16 12.48 14.10
CA TRP A 208 12.01 13.03 13.03
C TRP A 208 12.12 14.56 13.16
N PRO A 209 12.89 15.08 14.15
CA PRO A 209 12.96 16.52 14.45
C PRO A 209 13.67 17.36 13.39
N GLY A 210 14.23 16.73 12.36
CA GLY A 210 14.91 17.42 11.25
C GLY A 210 14.04 17.67 10.01
N VAL A 211 12.74 17.35 10.03
CA VAL A 211 11.85 17.60 8.91
C VAL A 211 11.70 19.10 8.68
N ALA A 212 11.80 19.53 7.42
CA ALA A 212 11.72 20.95 7.09
C ALA A 212 10.31 21.51 7.34
N PRO A 213 10.17 22.75 7.88
CA PRO A 213 8.87 23.33 8.28
C PRO A 213 7.80 23.34 7.18
N HIS A 214 8.18 23.52 5.91
CA HIS A 214 7.22 23.49 4.81
C HIS A 214 6.64 22.08 4.55
N LEU A 215 7.39 21.02 4.88
CA LEU A 215 6.93 19.62 4.81
C LEU A 215 6.09 19.26 6.03
N GLU A 216 6.45 19.75 7.22
CA GLU A 216 5.64 19.64 8.44
C GLU A 216 4.23 20.19 8.23
N HIS A 217 4.12 21.36 7.58
CA HIS A 217 2.83 21.97 7.28
C HIS A 217 1.94 21.07 6.39
N LEU A 218 2.52 20.37 5.41
CA LEU A 218 1.77 19.42 4.56
C LEU A 218 1.25 18.24 5.37
N VAL A 219 2.06 17.72 6.28
CA VAL A 219 1.71 16.60 7.19
C VAL A 219 0.60 17.03 8.15
N GLU A 220 0.70 18.23 8.71
CA GLU A 220 -0.34 18.80 9.57
C GLU A 220 -1.66 18.95 8.81
N ALA A 221 -1.64 19.38 7.56
CA ALA A 221 -2.81 19.66 6.75
C ALA A 221 -3.53 18.39 6.23
N SER A 222 -2.85 17.24 6.06
CA SER A 222 -3.41 16.06 5.41
C SER A 222 -3.04 14.75 6.10
N GLU A 223 -4.05 13.89 6.33
CA GLU A 223 -3.84 12.51 6.81
C GLU A 223 -3.08 11.67 5.79
N ASP A 224 -3.42 11.81 4.51
CA ASP A 224 -2.79 11.08 3.39
C ASP A 224 -1.30 11.49 3.25
N ALA A 225 -0.99 12.80 3.43
CA ALA A 225 0.39 13.30 3.46
C ALA A 225 1.18 12.72 4.64
N PHE A 226 0.56 12.64 5.82
CA PHE A 226 1.16 12.02 7.00
C PHE A 226 1.48 10.55 6.74
N ASP A 227 0.54 9.77 6.18
CA ASP A 227 0.73 8.35 5.92
C ASP A 227 1.85 8.10 4.91
N ALA A 228 1.95 8.90 3.85
CA ALA A 228 3.06 8.82 2.90
C ALA A 228 4.40 9.15 3.58
N ALA A 229 4.46 10.28 4.33
CA ALA A 229 5.69 10.74 4.98
C ALA A 229 6.19 9.76 6.05
N ILE A 230 5.30 9.30 6.97
CA ILE A 230 5.69 8.40 8.04
C ILE A 230 6.18 7.06 7.50
N THR A 231 5.55 6.55 6.42
CA THR A 231 5.96 5.31 5.77
C THR A 231 7.36 5.46 5.17
N ALA A 232 7.60 6.52 4.41
CA ALA A 232 8.91 6.75 3.79
C ALA A 232 10.01 6.92 4.84
N LEU A 233 9.79 7.77 5.84
CA LEU A 233 10.74 8.03 6.91
C LEU A 233 11.07 6.77 7.71
N CYS A 234 10.04 6.08 8.21
CA CYS A 234 10.20 4.88 9.02
C CYS A 234 11.00 3.82 8.25
N LEU A 235 10.57 3.47 7.04
CA LEU A 235 11.21 2.41 6.27
C LEU A 235 12.60 2.81 5.79
N SER A 236 12.88 4.09 5.54
CA SER A 236 14.21 4.56 5.11
C SER A 236 15.28 4.46 6.22
N CYS A 237 14.87 4.46 7.50
CA CYS A 237 15.77 4.24 8.63
C CYS A 237 16.29 2.80 8.71
N HIS A 238 15.57 1.84 8.15
CA HIS A 238 15.99 0.45 8.15
C HIS A 238 17.00 0.18 7.03
N ARG A 239 18.01 -0.66 7.33
CA ARG A 239 19.00 -1.11 6.34
C ARG A 239 18.60 -2.43 5.67
N GLU A 240 17.63 -3.11 6.25
CA GLU A 240 17.11 -4.36 5.71
C GLU A 240 16.35 -4.10 4.41
N ARG A 241 16.56 -4.99 3.44
CA ARG A 241 15.77 -5.02 2.20
C ARG A 241 14.88 -6.24 2.21
N PRO A 242 13.72 -6.20 1.51
CA PRO A 242 12.90 -7.38 1.33
C PRO A 242 13.73 -8.56 0.81
N SER A 243 13.49 -9.75 1.36
CA SER A 243 14.23 -10.97 1.02
C SER A 243 13.28 -12.05 0.49
N ALA A 244 13.73 -12.81 -0.48
CA ALA A 244 13.01 -13.98 -0.96
C ALA A 244 13.05 -15.16 0.03
N SER A 245 14.02 -15.19 0.96
CA SER A 245 14.17 -16.27 1.95
C SER A 245 13.09 -16.27 3.03
N THR A 246 12.37 -15.16 3.19
CA THR A 246 11.27 -15.02 4.16
C THR A 246 9.88 -15.24 3.54
N VAL A 247 9.82 -15.61 2.25
CA VAL A 247 8.60 -15.73 1.46
C VAL A 247 8.25 -17.20 1.25
N ASP A 248 7.04 -17.59 1.57
CA ASP A 248 6.50 -18.91 1.25
C ASP A 248 5.43 -18.87 0.12
N GLU A 249 4.78 -20.01 -0.13
CA GLU A 249 3.79 -20.14 -1.20
C GLU A 249 2.55 -19.25 -0.96
N ILE A 250 2.10 -19.12 0.27
CA ILE A 250 0.92 -18.30 0.60
C ILE A 250 1.23 -16.81 0.37
N ASP A 251 2.43 -16.36 0.73
CA ASP A 251 2.84 -14.98 0.46
C ASP A 251 2.84 -14.64 -1.04
N ARG A 252 3.23 -15.60 -1.90
CA ARG A 252 3.18 -15.44 -3.37
C ARG A 252 1.77 -15.41 -3.94
N VAL A 253 0.80 -15.96 -3.22
CA VAL A 253 -0.60 -15.95 -3.63
C VAL A 253 -1.32 -14.70 -3.10
N GLU A 254 -1.16 -14.40 -1.81
CA GLU A 254 -1.93 -13.38 -1.11
C GLU A 254 -1.27 -12.00 -1.11
N GLY A 255 0.05 -11.95 -1.28
CA GLY A 255 0.86 -10.78 -0.92
C GLY A 255 1.08 -10.68 0.59
N ARG A 256 2.01 -9.84 0.97
CA ARG A 256 2.40 -9.62 2.36
C ARG A 256 2.78 -8.17 2.61
N VAL A 257 2.34 -7.61 3.73
CA VAL A 257 2.87 -6.34 4.22
C VAL A 257 4.34 -6.53 4.60
N TRP A 258 5.18 -5.69 4.06
CA TRP A 258 6.59 -5.72 4.42
C TRP A 258 6.82 -4.96 5.73
N THR A 259 7.31 -5.68 6.72
CA THR A 259 7.71 -5.15 8.03
C THR A 259 9.17 -5.53 8.25
N PRO A 260 10.12 -4.58 8.20
CA PRO A 260 11.52 -4.89 8.51
C PRO A 260 11.67 -5.37 9.95
N THR A 261 12.67 -6.21 10.18
CA THR A 261 13.00 -6.71 11.52
C THR A 261 13.51 -5.54 12.37
N VAL A 262 12.98 -5.38 13.58
CA VAL A 262 13.36 -4.32 14.54
C VAL A 262 14.69 -4.65 15.19
#